data_8499247777d10e4ed460c397d6a1a238
#
_entry.id   8499247777d10e4ed460c397d6a1a238
#
_cell.length_a   1.000
_cell.length_b   1.000
_cell.length_c   1.000
_cell.angle_alpha   90.00
_cell.angle_beta   90.00
_cell.angle_gamma   90.00
#
_symmetry.space_group_name_H-M   'P 1'
#
loop_
_entity.id
_entity.type
_entity.pdbx_description
1 polymer ?
#
loop_
_entity_poly.entity_id
_entity_poly.type
_entity_poly.pdbx_seq_one_letter_code
_entity_poly.pdbx_strand_id
1 'polypeptide(L)'
;MTKDIFSRFGFAGRAAFVAIALVCAVAFVPARAEALTVAEVAPAVFEALGRETPEKFLTVAEGDMTRRDALRFAFEAMGWGFALAAVDQIGILPEWPEVEGVSYISATMNPQPPAAMTASFDEPLLPEDMDEFENWLIECRKSVSWKASFSWNGTTLFMVKRGVGDPSGSVNGDLENGKNEPLFAAALAVDMSTVPCQIATAEMIGSKRAALATIAAENYGVVGGINGGYFSGAKPIGVLRRQGRTDNAKFWPNRSAFGWNENGGFIFIDGKIVNNIGSVHEYDEYTEMMQAGPLLVKDGAAVPNTEDVDPAVLNRRHPRTFVGTDGSRVFWGVVDGRDNMHSVGMTIEELRVFCIKGLALTDALNLDGGGSSSIWWRGMTFSQPSNNSDVERPIPYAVLMFEPGAGVRQ
;
A
#
# COMPACT_ATOMS: atom_id res chain seq x y z
N MET A 1 -15.45 8.05 -28.15
CA MET A 1 -16.51 7.91 -27.14
C MET A 1 -15.91 7.65 -25.74
N THR A 2 -14.81 6.97 -25.61
CA THR A 2 -14.12 6.71 -24.32
C THR A 2 -13.69 7.98 -23.54
N LYS A 3 -13.41 9.09 -24.19
CA LYS A 3 -13.02 10.35 -23.52
C LYS A 3 -14.09 10.97 -22.60
N ASP A 4 -15.37 10.72 -22.88
CA ASP A 4 -16.48 11.35 -22.12
C ASP A 4 -16.82 10.61 -20.80
N ILE A 5 -16.48 9.34 -20.68
CA ILE A 5 -16.77 8.56 -19.45
C ILE A 5 -15.87 9.04 -18.29
N PHE A 6 -14.63 9.41 -18.59
CA PHE A 6 -13.66 9.84 -17.58
C PHE A 6 -13.91 11.25 -17.00
N SER A 7 -14.73 12.08 -17.68
CA SER A 7 -14.98 13.46 -17.23
C SER A 7 -16.05 13.59 -16.13
N ARG A 8 -16.82 12.53 -15.85
CA ARG A 8 -17.99 12.59 -14.96
C ARG A 8 -17.74 12.21 -13.50
N PHE A 9 -16.55 11.72 -13.18
CA PHE A 9 -16.25 11.25 -11.83
C PHE A 9 -15.05 11.97 -11.22
N GLY A 10 -15.22 12.45 -9.98
CA GLY A 10 -14.15 13.10 -9.22
C GLY A 10 -12.98 12.15 -8.94
N PHE A 11 -11.85 12.70 -8.51
CA PHE A 11 -10.57 12.03 -8.35
C PHE A 11 -10.62 10.72 -7.53
N ALA A 12 -11.50 10.61 -6.53
CA ALA A 12 -11.73 9.40 -5.75
C ALA A 12 -12.43 8.28 -6.55
N GLY A 13 -13.17 8.64 -7.62
CA GLY A 13 -13.82 7.68 -8.49
C GLY A 13 -12.92 7.10 -9.58
N ARG A 14 -11.78 7.73 -9.85
CA ARG A 14 -10.93 7.32 -10.99
C ARG A 14 -10.15 6.02 -10.76
N ALA A 15 -9.67 5.78 -9.56
CA ALA A 15 -9.02 4.51 -9.23
C ALA A 15 -10.00 3.33 -9.21
N ALA A 16 -11.24 3.59 -8.78
CA ALA A 16 -12.31 2.60 -8.83
C ALA A 16 -12.88 2.38 -10.25
N PHE A 17 -12.56 3.28 -11.20
CA PHE A 17 -13.22 3.33 -12.50
C PHE A 17 -12.50 2.58 -13.61
N VAL A 18 -11.21 2.40 -13.51
CA VAL A 18 -10.45 1.58 -14.47
C VAL A 18 -10.76 0.10 -14.28
N ALA A 19 -11.29 -0.22 -13.13
CA ALA A 19 -11.81 -1.53 -12.82
C ALA A 19 -13.19 -1.83 -13.45
N ILE A 20 -13.68 -1.10 -14.44
CA ILE A 20 -15.03 -1.32 -15.00
C ILE A 20 -14.91 -1.67 -16.46
N ALA A 21 -14.98 -2.93 -16.75
CA ALA A 21 -15.35 -3.35 -18.07
C ALA A 21 -15.12 -4.76 -18.49
N LEU A 22 -16.04 -5.62 -18.66
CA LEU A 22 -16.09 -6.68 -19.65
C LEU A 22 -16.75 -7.97 -19.25
N VAL A 23 -17.75 -8.50 -19.78
CA VAL A 23 -18.15 -9.88 -19.92
C VAL A 23 -19.13 -10.23 -21.01
N CYS A 24 -19.10 -11.31 -21.40
CA CYS A 24 -19.63 -12.07 -22.42
C CYS A 24 -21.06 -12.34 -22.70
N ALA A 25 -21.48 -12.45 -23.86
CA ALA A 25 -22.61 -13.26 -24.28
C ALA A 25 -22.24 -14.12 -25.49
N VAL A 26 -22.52 -15.39 -25.44
CA VAL A 26 -22.37 -16.28 -26.59
C VAL A 26 -23.69 -16.45 -27.28
N ALA A 27 -23.80 -16.00 -28.52
CA ALA A 27 -24.76 -16.49 -29.48
C ALA A 27 -24.06 -16.78 -30.81
N PHE A 28 -24.22 -17.97 -31.33
CA PHE A 28 -23.58 -18.48 -32.52
C PHE A 28 -24.12 -17.77 -33.77
N VAL A 29 -23.39 -16.86 -34.36
CA VAL A 29 -23.49 -16.40 -35.73
C VAL A 29 -22.09 -16.22 -36.28
N PRO A 30 -21.74 -16.67 -37.49
CA PRO A 30 -20.47 -16.35 -38.11
C PRO A 30 -20.53 -14.93 -38.69
N ALA A 31 -20.50 -13.97 -37.82
CA ALA A 31 -20.33 -12.56 -38.08
C ALA A 31 -19.11 -12.12 -37.27
N ARG A 32 -18.40 -11.10 -37.72
CA ARG A 32 -17.23 -10.49 -37.07
C ARG A 32 -17.26 -10.70 -35.56
N ALA A 33 -16.19 -11.26 -35.03
CA ALA A 33 -16.02 -11.34 -33.59
C ALA A 33 -16.29 -9.96 -33.01
N GLU A 34 -17.32 -9.82 -32.19
CA GLU A 34 -17.66 -8.57 -31.54
C GLU A 34 -16.62 -8.31 -30.45
N ALA A 35 -16.20 -7.07 -30.37
CA ALA A 35 -15.28 -6.64 -29.34
C ALA A 35 -15.89 -6.86 -27.95
N LEU A 36 -15.08 -7.33 -27.02
CA LEU A 36 -15.50 -7.56 -25.66
C LEU A 36 -15.72 -6.23 -24.92
N THR A 37 -16.69 -6.20 -24.04
CA THR A 37 -17.02 -5.05 -23.19
C THR A 37 -16.36 -5.19 -21.81
N VAL A 38 -16.49 -4.20 -21.01
CA VAL A 38 -16.00 -4.10 -19.64
C VAL A 38 -16.64 -5.11 -18.71
N ALA A 39 -17.93 -5.31 -18.75
CA ALA A 39 -18.55 -6.31 -17.90
C ALA A 39 -18.17 -7.75 -18.31
N GLU A 40 -17.55 -7.96 -19.45
CA GLU A 40 -17.16 -9.26 -20.01
C GLU A 40 -15.79 -9.81 -19.62
N VAL A 41 -14.82 -9.08 -19.17
CA VAL A 41 -13.50 -9.59 -18.70
C VAL A 41 -13.27 -9.29 -17.21
N ALA A 42 -14.09 -8.40 -16.59
CA ALA A 42 -13.91 -8.18 -15.16
C ALA A 42 -13.95 -9.49 -14.35
N PRO A 43 -14.87 -10.42 -14.53
CA PRO A 43 -14.81 -11.72 -13.85
C PRO A 43 -13.53 -12.48 -14.10
N ALA A 44 -13.09 -12.59 -15.34
CA ALA A 44 -11.86 -13.31 -15.68
C ALA A 44 -10.63 -12.65 -15.03
N VAL A 45 -10.53 -11.33 -15.08
CA VAL A 45 -9.46 -10.60 -14.42
C VAL A 45 -9.51 -10.79 -12.90
N PHE A 46 -10.66 -10.65 -12.26
CA PHE A 46 -10.77 -10.82 -10.82
C PHE A 46 -10.59 -12.28 -10.40
N GLU A 47 -11.07 -13.26 -11.17
CA GLU A 47 -10.81 -14.68 -10.94
C GLU A 47 -9.33 -15.01 -11.07
N ALA A 48 -8.66 -14.54 -12.11
CA ALA A 48 -7.22 -14.66 -12.27
C ALA A 48 -6.44 -14.04 -11.11
N LEU A 49 -6.98 -12.97 -10.53
CA LEU A 49 -6.45 -12.32 -9.33
C LEU A 49 -6.85 -13.05 -8.03
N GLY A 50 -7.70 -14.08 -8.08
CA GLY A 50 -8.22 -14.81 -6.93
C GLY A 50 -9.12 -13.95 -6.05
N ARG A 51 -9.91 -13.07 -6.65
CA ARG A 51 -10.84 -12.15 -6.00
C ARG A 51 -12.25 -12.33 -6.54
N GLU A 52 -13.25 -12.00 -5.73
CA GLU A 52 -14.62 -11.87 -6.23
C GLU A 52 -14.73 -10.58 -7.05
N THR A 53 -15.47 -10.69 -8.17
CA THR A 53 -15.76 -9.52 -9.01
C THR A 53 -16.72 -8.59 -8.29
N PRO A 54 -16.35 -7.33 -8.02
CA PRO A 54 -17.24 -6.39 -7.38
C PRO A 54 -18.49 -6.13 -8.24
N GLU A 55 -19.67 -6.13 -7.61
CA GLU A 55 -20.99 -6.05 -8.30
C GLU A 55 -21.11 -4.83 -9.23
N LYS A 56 -20.48 -3.72 -8.87
CA LYS A 56 -20.43 -2.50 -9.70
C LYS A 56 -19.82 -2.73 -11.10
N PHE A 57 -19.02 -3.79 -11.28
CA PHE A 57 -18.35 -4.13 -12.52
C PHE A 57 -19.17 -5.08 -13.39
N LEU A 58 -20.16 -5.74 -12.80
CA LEU A 58 -21.08 -6.63 -13.50
C LEU A 58 -22.23 -5.85 -14.17
N THR A 59 -22.41 -4.58 -13.86
CA THR A 59 -23.55 -3.76 -14.29
C THR A 59 -23.23 -2.70 -15.35
N VAL A 60 -21.96 -2.56 -15.75
CA VAL A 60 -21.57 -1.57 -16.76
C VAL A 60 -21.48 -2.21 -18.13
N ALA A 61 -22.45 -1.92 -18.99
CA ALA A 61 -22.62 -2.52 -20.31
C ALA A 61 -22.42 -1.49 -21.43
N GLU A 62 -21.36 -0.69 -21.44
CA GLU A 62 -21.19 0.29 -22.53
C GLU A 62 -19.72 0.39 -23.00
N GLY A 63 -19.51 0.07 -24.28
CA GLY A 63 -18.30 0.34 -25.04
C GLY A 63 -17.38 -0.86 -25.23
N ASP A 64 -16.92 -1.02 -26.45
CA ASP A 64 -15.89 -1.97 -26.84
C ASP A 64 -14.56 -1.62 -26.15
N MET A 65 -13.87 -2.61 -25.61
CA MET A 65 -12.51 -2.43 -25.09
C MET A 65 -11.44 -2.72 -26.13
N THR A 66 -10.40 -1.89 -26.12
CA THR A 66 -9.16 -2.22 -26.81
C THR A 66 -8.29 -3.13 -25.94
N ARG A 67 -7.35 -3.82 -26.59
CA ARG A 67 -6.30 -4.60 -25.89
C ARG A 67 -5.51 -3.75 -24.89
N ARG A 68 -5.27 -2.49 -25.22
CA ARG A 68 -4.65 -1.49 -24.35
C ARG A 68 -5.48 -1.25 -23.07
N ASP A 69 -6.80 -1.07 -23.23
CA ASP A 69 -7.69 -0.83 -22.10
C ASP A 69 -7.74 -2.05 -21.19
N ALA A 70 -7.73 -3.26 -21.73
CA ALA A 70 -7.72 -4.50 -20.96
C ALA A 70 -6.42 -4.65 -20.14
N LEU A 71 -5.28 -4.37 -20.74
CA LEU A 71 -3.99 -4.40 -20.04
C LEU A 71 -3.95 -3.33 -18.93
N ARG A 72 -4.40 -2.11 -19.20
CA ARG A 72 -4.49 -1.05 -18.18
C ARG A 72 -5.38 -1.46 -17.04
N PHE A 73 -6.56 -2.00 -17.34
CA PHE A 73 -7.49 -2.52 -16.36
C PHE A 73 -6.87 -3.60 -15.47
N ALA A 74 -6.21 -4.60 -16.08
CA ALA A 74 -5.56 -5.66 -15.36
C ALA A 74 -4.49 -5.15 -14.38
N PHE A 75 -3.66 -4.22 -14.80
CA PHE A 75 -2.64 -3.63 -13.94
C PHE A 75 -3.23 -2.85 -12.76
N GLU A 76 -4.29 -2.09 -12.99
CA GLU A 76 -4.95 -1.36 -11.89
C GLU A 76 -5.68 -2.31 -10.93
N ALA A 77 -6.34 -3.35 -11.46
CA ALA A 77 -6.95 -4.39 -10.64
C ALA A 77 -5.92 -5.15 -9.79
N MET A 78 -4.68 -5.29 -10.29
CA MET A 78 -3.56 -5.83 -9.51
C MET A 78 -2.99 -4.85 -8.47
N GLY A 79 -3.50 -3.62 -8.38
CA GLY A 79 -2.95 -2.57 -7.53
C GLY A 79 -1.65 -1.95 -8.05
N TRP A 80 -1.33 -2.17 -9.32
CA TRP A 80 -0.09 -1.73 -9.95
C TRP A 80 -0.27 -0.46 -10.82
N GLY A 81 -1.39 0.22 -10.70
CA GLY A 81 -1.75 1.36 -11.55
C GLY A 81 -0.66 2.44 -11.65
N PHE A 82 0.15 2.59 -10.59
CA PHE A 82 1.30 3.49 -10.61
C PHE A 82 2.61 2.84 -11.06
N ALA A 83 2.73 1.53 -10.95
CA ALA A 83 3.87 0.80 -11.51
C ALA A 83 3.82 0.77 -13.04
N LEU A 84 2.67 1.07 -13.64
CA LEU A 84 2.50 1.20 -15.08
C LEU A 84 3.42 2.26 -15.70
N ALA A 85 3.76 3.31 -14.98
CA ALA A 85 4.76 4.26 -15.45
C ALA A 85 6.15 3.61 -15.61
N ALA A 86 6.48 2.57 -14.83
CA ALA A 86 7.69 1.77 -14.97
C ALA A 86 7.61 0.76 -16.15
N VAL A 87 6.41 0.50 -16.63
CA VAL A 87 6.10 -0.40 -17.76
C VAL A 87 6.16 0.32 -19.11
N ASP A 88 6.44 1.62 -19.13
CA ASP A 88 6.64 2.41 -20.36
C ASP A 88 7.69 1.80 -21.32
N GLN A 89 8.59 0.97 -20.80
CA GLN A 89 9.55 0.21 -21.61
C GLN A 89 8.90 -0.83 -22.55
N ILE A 90 7.65 -1.22 -22.31
CA ILE A 90 6.89 -2.12 -23.19
C ILE A 90 5.86 -1.40 -24.06
N GLY A 91 5.84 -0.07 -24.05
CA GLY A 91 4.99 0.74 -24.93
C GLY A 91 3.49 0.69 -24.61
N ILE A 92 3.10 0.22 -23.43
CA ILE A 92 1.69 0.09 -23.04
C ILE A 92 1.05 1.43 -22.63
N LEU A 93 1.84 2.47 -22.33
CA LEU A 93 1.34 3.72 -21.75
C LEU A 93 1.78 4.98 -22.51
N PRO A 94 0.93 5.54 -23.35
CA PRO A 94 1.23 6.85 -23.94
C PRO A 94 0.63 8.07 -23.19
N GLU A 95 -0.25 7.93 -22.23
CA GLU A 95 -1.03 9.09 -21.73
C GLU A 95 -1.37 9.07 -20.22
N TRP A 96 -0.44 8.68 -19.36
CA TRP A 96 -0.59 9.08 -17.96
C TRP A 96 -0.17 10.54 -17.80
N PRO A 97 -0.90 11.34 -17.01
CA PRO A 97 -0.47 12.70 -16.75
C PRO A 97 0.94 12.63 -16.17
N GLU A 98 1.84 13.43 -16.75
CA GLU A 98 3.20 13.62 -16.25
C GLU A 98 3.13 13.86 -14.73
N VAL A 99 3.60 12.90 -13.96
CA VAL A 99 3.81 13.08 -12.54
C VAL A 99 5.20 13.66 -12.43
N GLU A 100 5.32 14.98 -12.23
CA GLU A 100 6.60 15.64 -12.01
C GLU A 100 7.39 14.88 -10.93
N GLY A 101 8.63 14.57 -11.22
CA GLY A 101 9.56 13.95 -10.26
C GLY A 101 9.57 12.43 -10.22
N VAL A 102 9.03 11.74 -11.21
CA VAL A 102 9.11 10.28 -11.30
C VAL A 102 10.52 9.84 -11.71
N SER A 103 11.24 9.19 -10.81
CA SER A 103 12.47 8.48 -11.14
C SER A 103 12.22 6.97 -11.20
N TYR A 104 12.47 6.37 -12.37
CA TYR A 104 12.30 4.94 -12.59
C TYR A 104 13.51 4.15 -12.07
N ILE A 105 13.25 3.16 -11.26
CA ILE A 105 14.23 2.11 -10.95
C ILE A 105 13.77 0.87 -11.71
N SER A 106 14.60 0.36 -12.62
CA SER A 106 14.32 -0.70 -13.59
C SER A 106 13.29 -1.74 -13.16
N ALA A 107 12.17 -1.79 -13.87
CA ALA A 107 11.24 -2.91 -13.79
C ALA A 107 11.60 -3.94 -14.86
N THR A 108 11.86 -5.17 -14.45
CA THR A 108 11.89 -6.29 -15.39
C THR A 108 10.52 -6.97 -15.32
N MET A 109 9.75 -6.82 -16.39
CA MET A 109 8.49 -7.53 -16.52
C MET A 109 8.75 -8.90 -17.14
N ASN A 110 8.52 -9.93 -16.38
CA ASN A 110 8.55 -11.30 -16.84
C ASN A 110 7.43 -12.08 -16.10
N PRO A 111 6.40 -12.61 -16.76
CA PRO A 111 6.29 -12.76 -18.21
C PRO A 111 5.89 -11.46 -18.95
N GLN A 112 6.28 -11.35 -20.22
CA GLN A 112 5.80 -10.29 -21.10
C GLN A 112 4.31 -10.48 -21.42
N PRO A 113 3.54 -9.41 -21.69
CA PRO A 113 2.18 -9.55 -22.17
C PRO A 113 2.11 -10.40 -23.43
N PRO A 114 1.00 -11.13 -23.68
CA PRO A 114 0.84 -11.93 -24.88
C PRO A 114 1.10 -11.15 -26.16
N ALA A 115 1.74 -11.78 -27.14
CA ALA A 115 2.06 -11.13 -28.39
C ALA A 115 0.80 -10.60 -29.11
N ALA A 116 -0.32 -11.29 -29.01
CA ALA A 116 -1.60 -10.83 -29.53
C ALA A 116 -2.04 -9.51 -28.88
N MET A 117 -1.83 -9.34 -27.57
CA MET A 117 -2.18 -8.13 -26.84
C MET A 117 -1.28 -6.94 -27.16
N THR A 118 -0.03 -7.17 -27.59
CA THR A 118 0.98 -6.13 -27.83
C THR A 118 1.17 -5.78 -29.31
N ALA A 119 0.76 -6.65 -30.24
CA ALA A 119 0.91 -6.42 -31.67
C ALA A 119 0.06 -5.25 -32.19
N SER A 120 -1.09 -5.00 -31.55
CA SER A 120 -2.06 -3.98 -31.96
C SER A 120 -2.86 -3.49 -30.77
N PHE A 121 -2.27 -2.63 -29.96
CA PHE A 121 -2.88 -2.14 -28.71
C PHE A 121 -4.24 -1.44 -28.87
N ASP A 122 -4.44 -0.76 -30.00
CA ASP A 122 -5.64 0.04 -30.26
C ASP A 122 -6.75 -0.78 -30.97
N GLU A 123 -6.50 -2.05 -31.25
CA GLU A 123 -7.54 -2.97 -31.75
C GLU A 123 -8.45 -3.44 -30.63
N PRO A 124 -9.71 -3.80 -30.97
CA PRO A 124 -10.64 -4.39 -30.03
C PRO A 124 -10.08 -5.67 -29.39
N LEU A 125 -10.36 -5.87 -28.11
CA LEU A 125 -10.13 -7.14 -27.44
C LEU A 125 -11.22 -8.13 -27.91
N LEU A 126 -10.78 -9.31 -28.33
CA LEU A 126 -11.66 -10.35 -28.84
C LEU A 126 -11.73 -11.55 -27.87
N PRO A 127 -12.81 -12.36 -27.91
CA PRO A 127 -12.91 -13.55 -27.09
C PRO A 127 -11.73 -14.52 -27.24
N GLU A 128 -11.12 -14.58 -28.43
CA GLU A 128 -9.96 -15.43 -28.72
C GLU A 128 -8.66 -14.95 -28.02
N ASP A 129 -8.60 -13.70 -27.58
CA ASP A 129 -7.45 -13.16 -26.86
C ASP A 129 -7.48 -13.57 -25.38
N MET A 130 -8.63 -14.01 -24.85
CA MET A 130 -8.87 -14.17 -23.42
C MET A 130 -8.04 -15.27 -22.76
N ASP A 131 -7.91 -16.44 -23.38
CA ASP A 131 -7.19 -17.56 -22.79
C ASP A 131 -5.71 -17.23 -22.52
N GLU A 132 -5.04 -16.56 -23.48
CA GLU A 132 -3.65 -16.12 -23.30
C GLU A 132 -3.57 -14.97 -22.28
N PHE A 133 -4.53 -14.08 -22.28
CA PHE A 133 -4.59 -12.95 -21.37
C PHE A 133 -4.78 -13.39 -19.92
N GLU A 134 -5.72 -14.28 -19.63
CA GLU A 134 -5.96 -14.84 -18.29
C GLU A 134 -4.74 -15.60 -17.76
N ASN A 135 -4.13 -16.47 -18.59
CA ASN A 135 -2.93 -17.19 -18.22
C ASN A 135 -1.76 -16.23 -17.89
N TRP A 136 -1.60 -15.18 -18.70
CA TRP A 136 -0.62 -14.15 -18.44
C TRP A 136 -0.89 -13.39 -17.12
N LEU A 137 -2.15 -13.05 -16.81
CA LEU A 137 -2.52 -12.44 -15.53
C LEU A 137 -2.16 -13.31 -14.33
N ILE A 138 -2.46 -14.61 -14.42
CA ILE A 138 -2.11 -15.58 -13.36
C ILE A 138 -0.60 -15.61 -13.15
N GLU A 139 0.18 -15.65 -14.21
CA GLU A 139 1.64 -15.65 -14.12
C GLU A 139 2.19 -14.30 -13.63
N CYS A 140 1.62 -13.18 -14.06
CA CYS A 140 1.99 -11.85 -13.57
C CYS A 140 1.77 -11.73 -12.06
N ARG A 141 0.64 -12.20 -11.57
CA ARG A 141 0.34 -12.19 -10.15
C ARG A 141 1.41 -12.92 -9.33
N LYS A 142 1.92 -14.05 -9.85
CA LYS A 142 2.93 -14.89 -9.18
C LYS A 142 4.35 -14.37 -9.35
N SER A 143 4.72 -14.00 -10.57
CA SER A 143 6.13 -14.03 -11.03
C SER A 143 6.74 -12.67 -11.26
N VAL A 144 5.93 -11.63 -11.45
CA VAL A 144 6.46 -10.30 -11.77
C VAL A 144 7.17 -9.67 -10.58
N SER A 145 8.39 -9.20 -10.83
CA SER A 145 9.20 -8.44 -9.86
C SER A 145 9.47 -7.05 -10.40
N TRP A 146 9.27 -6.02 -9.57
CA TRP A 146 9.55 -4.64 -9.93
C TRP A 146 9.81 -3.77 -8.69
N LYS A 147 10.45 -2.62 -8.92
CA LYS A 147 10.59 -1.54 -7.94
C LYS A 147 10.16 -0.24 -8.60
N ALA A 148 9.51 0.62 -7.84
CA ALA A 148 9.11 1.95 -8.31
C ALA A 148 9.24 2.98 -7.20
N SER A 149 9.50 4.24 -7.57
CA SER A 149 9.41 5.36 -6.65
C SER A 149 8.78 6.57 -7.34
N PHE A 150 7.95 7.30 -6.60
CA PHE A 150 7.22 8.46 -7.08
C PHE A 150 7.29 9.56 -6.04
N SER A 151 7.64 10.78 -6.47
CA SER A 151 7.72 11.93 -5.56
C SER A 151 6.64 12.95 -5.88
N TRP A 152 6.00 13.50 -4.85
CA TRP A 152 5.01 14.56 -4.98
C TRP A 152 4.84 15.31 -3.65
N ASN A 153 4.85 16.65 -3.71
CA ASN A 153 4.64 17.53 -2.54
C ASN A 153 5.43 17.09 -1.29
N GLY A 154 6.74 16.87 -1.42
CA GLY A 154 7.62 16.49 -0.31
C GLY A 154 7.48 15.04 0.17
N THR A 155 6.56 14.27 -0.40
CA THR A 155 6.45 12.84 -0.14
C THR A 155 7.08 12.02 -1.27
N THR A 156 7.70 10.88 -0.94
CA THR A 156 8.15 9.90 -1.93
C THR A 156 7.58 8.54 -1.57
N LEU A 157 6.75 7.99 -2.47
CA LEU A 157 6.26 6.63 -2.36
C LEU A 157 7.27 5.68 -2.99
N PHE A 158 7.82 4.76 -2.20
CA PHE A 158 8.60 3.63 -2.66
C PHE A 158 7.74 2.39 -2.66
N MET A 159 7.82 1.59 -3.71
CA MET A 159 7.14 0.31 -3.80
C MET A 159 8.07 -0.77 -4.32
N VAL A 160 7.87 -1.98 -3.86
CA VAL A 160 8.59 -3.16 -4.32
C VAL A 160 7.65 -4.36 -4.38
N LYS A 161 7.70 -5.05 -5.51
CA LYS A 161 7.07 -6.35 -5.74
C LYS A 161 8.16 -7.36 -6.07
N ARG A 162 8.14 -8.50 -5.39
CA ARG A 162 8.91 -9.69 -5.75
C ARG A 162 7.95 -10.79 -6.13
N GLY A 163 8.16 -11.39 -7.28
CA GLY A 163 7.40 -12.55 -7.76
C GLY A 163 7.92 -13.89 -7.21
N VAL A 164 7.15 -14.93 -7.41
CA VAL A 164 7.58 -16.30 -7.15
C VAL A 164 8.71 -16.67 -8.12
N GLY A 165 9.76 -17.28 -7.62
CA GLY A 165 10.86 -17.74 -8.47
C GLY A 165 11.84 -16.67 -8.93
N ASP A 166 11.75 -15.44 -8.44
CA ASP A 166 12.74 -14.42 -8.73
C ASP A 166 14.09 -14.77 -8.07
N PRO A 167 15.08 -15.25 -8.85
CA PRO A 167 16.38 -15.67 -8.31
C PRO A 167 17.25 -14.48 -7.92
N SER A 168 16.86 -13.26 -8.33
CA SER A 168 17.75 -12.11 -8.15
C SER A 168 17.92 -11.74 -6.69
N GLY A 169 17.03 -12.17 -5.80
CA GLY A 169 17.05 -11.82 -4.37
C GLY A 169 17.09 -10.29 -4.14
N SER A 170 17.22 -9.56 -5.23
CA SER A 170 17.73 -8.20 -5.33
C SER A 170 16.80 -7.15 -4.74
N VAL A 171 15.56 -7.55 -4.42
CA VAL A 171 14.62 -6.63 -3.76
C VAL A 171 15.08 -6.36 -2.33
N ASN A 172 15.75 -7.33 -1.70
CA ASN A 172 16.13 -7.24 -0.29
C ASN A 172 17.42 -7.97 0.03
N GLY A 173 18.47 -7.90 -0.77
CA GLY A 173 19.74 -8.58 -0.50
C GLY A 173 19.70 -9.49 0.73
N ASP A 174 19.62 -10.80 0.56
CA ASP A 174 19.63 -11.81 1.64
C ASP A 174 18.47 -11.73 2.66
N LEU A 175 17.24 -11.92 2.21
CA LEU A 175 16.29 -12.65 3.04
C LEU A 175 16.76 -14.10 3.04
N GLU A 176 17.56 -14.47 4.03
CA GLU A 176 18.35 -15.73 4.10
C GLU A 176 17.55 -17.02 4.05
N ASN A 177 16.24 -16.95 3.98
CA ASN A 177 15.37 -18.12 3.86
C ASN A 177 14.89 -18.39 2.44
N GLY A 178 15.64 -18.01 1.41
CA GLY A 178 15.70 -18.63 0.07
C GLY A 178 14.42 -19.15 -0.57
N LYS A 179 13.26 -18.87 -0.02
CA LYS A 179 11.99 -19.25 -0.60
C LYS A 179 11.54 -18.13 -1.51
N ASN A 180 11.49 -18.46 -2.78
CA ASN A 180 10.97 -17.65 -3.87
C ASN A 180 9.46 -17.39 -3.69
N GLU A 181 9.07 -16.74 -2.60
CA GLU A 181 7.69 -16.44 -2.27
C GLU A 181 7.36 -14.99 -2.63
N PRO A 182 6.15 -14.71 -3.11
CA PRO A 182 5.79 -13.36 -3.53
C PRO A 182 5.79 -12.40 -2.35
N LEU A 183 6.20 -11.16 -2.61
CA LEU A 183 6.24 -10.08 -1.63
C LEU A 183 5.82 -8.77 -2.26
N PHE A 184 5.01 -8.00 -1.55
CA PHE A 184 4.74 -6.60 -1.86
C PHE A 184 4.97 -5.74 -0.62
N ALA A 185 5.68 -4.62 -0.80
CA ALA A 185 5.85 -3.62 0.23
C ALA A 185 5.80 -2.21 -0.38
N ALA A 186 5.26 -1.27 0.38
CA ALA A 186 5.22 0.14 0.04
C ALA A 186 5.63 1.00 1.24
N ALA A 187 6.32 2.11 1.00
CA ALA A 187 6.70 3.05 2.05
C ALA A 187 6.64 4.50 1.55
N LEU A 188 6.07 5.39 2.35
CA LEU A 188 6.11 6.84 2.16
C LEU A 188 7.28 7.42 2.95
N ALA A 189 8.24 8.00 2.25
CA ALA A 189 9.34 8.76 2.86
C ALA A 189 9.01 10.24 2.84
N VAL A 190 9.17 10.90 3.97
CA VAL A 190 8.88 12.33 4.16
C VAL A 190 9.97 13.02 4.97
N ASP A 191 10.29 14.25 4.60
CA ASP A 191 10.96 15.20 5.50
C ASP A 191 9.88 15.85 6.38
N MET A 192 9.81 15.45 7.65
CA MET A 192 8.78 15.92 8.57
C MET A 192 8.92 17.39 8.96
N SER A 193 10.02 18.05 8.59
CA SER A 193 10.18 19.50 8.75
C SER A 193 9.40 20.28 7.68
N THR A 194 9.06 19.65 6.56
CA THR A 194 8.37 20.26 5.42
C THR A 194 6.99 19.67 5.17
N VAL A 195 6.79 18.40 5.53
CA VAL A 195 5.52 17.66 5.39
C VAL A 195 4.96 17.39 6.79
N PRO A 196 3.95 18.14 7.26
CA PRO A 196 3.34 17.88 8.56
C PRO A 196 2.76 16.47 8.65
N CYS A 197 3.16 15.73 9.68
CA CYS A 197 2.61 14.41 9.98
C CYS A 197 1.82 14.51 11.28
N GLN A 198 0.54 14.14 11.29
CA GLN A 198 -0.33 14.25 12.46
C GLN A 198 -1.20 13.00 12.63
N ILE A 199 -1.52 12.67 13.88
CA ILE A 199 -2.45 11.60 14.20
C ILE A 199 -3.88 12.11 14.02
N ALA A 200 -4.64 11.43 13.15
CA ALA A 200 -6.08 11.63 12.97
C ALA A 200 -6.85 10.44 13.56
N THR A 201 -7.92 10.71 14.29
CA THR A 201 -8.78 9.68 14.85
C THR A 201 -10.09 9.57 14.07
N ALA A 202 -10.67 8.37 14.00
CA ALA A 202 -11.98 8.18 13.40
C ALA A 202 -13.10 8.95 14.16
N GLU A 203 -12.92 9.27 15.44
CA GLU A 203 -13.86 10.09 16.22
C GLU A 203 -13.97 11.52 15.67
N MET A 204 -12.90 12.06 15.09
CA MET A 204 -12.90 13.41 14.48
C MET A 204 -13.81 13.49 13.25
N ILE A 205 -14.11 12.36 12.64
CA ILE A 205 -15.05 12.23 11.51
C ILE A 205 -16.38 11.59 11.91
N GLY A 206 -16.70 11.58 13.21
CA GLY A 206 -17.97 11.07 13.74
C GLY A 206 -18.09 9.56 13.81
N SER A 207 -17.01 8.81 13.68
CA SER A 207 -17.02 7.35 13.73
C SER A 207 -16.11 6.81 14.82
N LYS A 208 -16.42 5.63 15.36
CA LYS A 208 -15.53 4.94 16.31
C LYS A 208 -14.32 4.31 15.64
N ARG A 209 -14.47 3.88 14.41
CA ARG A 209 -13.44 3.30 13.53
C ARG A 209 -13.85 3.56 12.08
N ALA A 210 -12.88 3.80 11.22
CA ALA A 210 -13.10 3.97 9.78
C ALA A 210 -11.92 3.38 9.00
N ALA A 211 -12.11 3.10 7.72
CA ALA A 211 -11.01 2.77 6.82
C ALA A 211 -10.02 3.93 6.72
N LEU A 212 -8.73 3.64 6.50
CA LEU A 212 -7.71 4.68 6.31
C LEU A 212 -8.11 5.65 5.19
N ALA A 213 -8.58 5.13 4.05
CA ALA A 213 -9.02 5.94 2.93
C ALA A 213 -10.15 6.91 3.32
N THR A 214 -11.08 6.49 4.19
CA THR A 214 -12.15 7.36 4.71
C THR A 214 -11.59 8.44 5.64
N ILE A 215 -10.69 8.07 6.57
CA ILE A 215 -10.06 9.06 7.47
C ILE A 215 -9.27 10.09 6.65
N ALA A 216 -8.54 9.65 5.63
CA ALA A 216 -7.78 10.55 4.76
C ALA A 216 -8.69 11.48 3.94
N ALA A 217 -9.75 10.94 3.34
CA ALA A 217 -10.68 11.73 2.49
C ALA A 217 -11.45 12.80 3.25
N GLU A 218 -11.71 12.60 4.53
CA GLU A 218 -12.44 13.57 5.40
C GLU A 218 -11.53 14.69 5.94
N ASN A 219 -10.22 14.64 5.69
CA ASN A 219 -9.27 15.67 6.08
C ASN A 219 -8.73 16.42 4.85
N TYR A 220 -8.74 17.74 4.90
CA TYR A 220 -8.28 18.58 3.79
C TYR A 220 -6.75 18.64 3.71
N GLY A 221 -6.20 18.61 2.49
CA GLY A 221 -4.77 18.75 2.25
C GLY A 221 -3.96 17.49 2.59
N VAL A 222 -4.61 16.33 2.74
CA VAL A 222 -3.91 15.07 2.98
C VAL A 222 -3.23 14.60 1.69
N VAL A 223 -1.94 14.35 1.78
CA VAL A 223 -1.10 13.85 0.69
C VAL A 223 -0.75 12.36 0.85
N GLY A 224 -0.73 11.87 2.09
CA GLY A 224 -0.44 10.47 2.41
C GLY A 224 -1.02 10.05 3.75
N GLY A 225 -1.05 8.77 4.02
CA GLY A 225 -1.52 8.24 5.29
C GLY A 225 -1.18 6.77 5.50
N ILE A 226 -1.13 6.36 6.75
CA ILE A 226 -0.86 4.99 7.18
C ILE A 226 -1.66 4.68 8.45
N ASN A 227 -1.97 3.42 8.69
CA ASN A 227 -2.58 3.02 9.97
C ASN A 227 -1.67 3.28 11.16
N GLY A 228 -2.25 3.48 12.34
CA GLY A 228 -1.52 3.71 13.59
C GLY A 228 -1.00 2.45 14.27
N GLY A 229 -0.73 2.56 15.58
CA GLY A 229 -0.33 1.46 16.46
C GLY A 229 -1.52 0.61 16.92
N TYR A 230 -1.27 -0.24 17.92
CA TYR A 230 -2.24 -1.22 18.42
C TYR A 230 -3.48 -0.61 19.06
N PHE A 231 -4.62 -1.31 18.94
CA PHE A 231 -5.89 -0.91 19.53
C PHE A 231 -6.74 -2.08 19.99
N SER A 232 -7.67 -1.81 20.91
CA SER A 232 -8.70 -2.75 21.34
C SER A 232 -10.07 -2.09 21.24
N GLY A 233 -10.96 -2.69 20.46
CA GLY A 233 -12.22 -2.03 20.11
C GLY A 233 -11.96 -0.74 19.33
N ALA A 234 -12.30 0.39 19.92
CA ALA A 234 -12.03 1.72 19.34
C ALA A 234 -10.97 2.51 20.12
N LYS A 235 -10.28 1.89 21.07
CA LYS A 235 -9.32 2.58 21.94
C LYS A 235 -7.90 2.19 21.61
N PRO A 236 -6.96 3.14 21.56
CA PRO A 236 -5.54 2.86 21.43
C PRO A 236 -5.05 2.05 22.63
N ILE A 237 -4.11 1.14 22.39
CA ILE A 237 -3.38 0.44 23.45
C ILE A 237 -2.04 1.15 23.65
N GLY A 238 -1.77 1.51 24.92
CA GLY A 238 -0.60 2.32 25.25
C GLY A 238 -0.82 3.81 25.00
N VAL A 239 0.25 4.59 25.15
CA VAL A 239 0.15 6.05 25.02
C VAL A 239 -0.30 6.45 23.63
N LEU A 240 -1.21 7.44 23.59
CA LEU A 240 -1.57 8.18 22.38
C LEU A 240 -1.63 9.67 22.72
N ARG A 241 -0.84 10.46 22.02
CA ARG A 241 -0.82 11.91 22.08
C ARG A 241 -0.93 12.46 20.67
N ARG A 242 -1.75 13.46 20.48
CA ARG A 242 -1.96 14.14 19.19
C ARG A 242 -2.13 15.64 19.40
N GLN A 243 -1.45 16.41 18.57
CA GLN A 243 -1.48 17.89 18.64
C GLN A 243 -1.25 18.43 20.07
N GLY A 244 -0.30 17.83 20.81
CA GLY A 244 -0.01 18.15 22.20
C GLY A 244 -1.02 17.67 23.24
N ARG A 245 -2.20 17.18 22.82
CA ARG A 245 -3.23 16.61 23.70
C ARG A 245 -3.00 15.13 23.90
N THR A 246 -3.00 14.68 25.13
CA THR A 246 -2.87 13.27 25.48
C THR A 246 -4.24 12.61 25.60
N ASP A 247 -4.60 11.75 24.65
CA ASP A 247 -5.85 10.98 24.64
C ASP A 247 -5.75 9.72 25.49
N ASN A 248 -4.54 9.09 25.56
CA ASN A 248 -4.22 8.05 26.52
C ASN A 248 -2.83 8.31 27.09
N ALA A 249 -2.75 8.55 28.41
CA ALA A 249 -1.50 8.86 29.11
C ALA A 249 -0.76 7.60 29.60
N LYS A 250 -1.40 6.43 29.53
CA LYS A 250 -0.84 5.22 30.11
C LYS A 250 0.07 4.50 29.12
N PHE A 251 1.36 4.45 29.44
CA PHE A 251 2.27 3.58 28.72
C PHE A 251 1.94 2.10 28.95
N TRP A 252 1.98 1.34 27.90
CA TRP A 252 1.95 -0.11 27.97
C TRP A 252 3.36 -0.62 28.31
N PRO A 253 3.54 -1.38 29.37
CA PRO A 253 4.86 -1.83 29.78
C PRO A 253 5.59 -2.66 28.72
N ASN A 254 6.90 -2.54 28.67
CA ASN A 254 7.75 -3.26 27.71
C ASN A 254 7.35 -3.07 26.24
N ARG A 255 6.77 -1.93 25.88
CA ARG A 255 6.42 -1.61 24.50
C ARG A 255 7.09 -0.30 24.06
N SER A 256 7.73 -0.33 22.93
CA SER A 256 8.37 0.84 22.35
C SER A 256 7.37 1.89 21.92
N ALA A 257 7.84 3.13 21.74
CA ALA A 257 7.02 4.23 21.28
C ALA A 257 7.74 5.05 20.22
N PHE A 258 6.99 5.79 19.43
CA PHE A 258 7.45 6.79 18.48
C PHE A 258 6.76 8.11 18.77
N GLY A 259 7.55 9.17 18.95
CA GLY A 259 7.08 10.53 19.17
C GLY A 259 7.70 11.48 18.15
N TRP A 260 6.96 12.54 17.76
CA TRP A 260 7.43 13.56 16.83
C TRP A 260 6.74 14.90 17.06
N ASN A 261 7.28 15.96 16.48
CA ASN A 261 6.73 17.32 16.55
C ASN A 261 6.67 17.98 15.17
N GLU A 262 6.03 19.13 15.12
CA GLU A 262 5.82 19.91 13.90
C GLU A 262 7.11 20.48 13.27
N ASN A 263 8.22 20.54 14.05
CA ASN A 263 9.50 21.02 13.56
C ASN A 263 10.37 19.89 12.95
N GLY A 264 9.81 18.68 12.79
CA GLY A 264 10.50 17.53 12.26
C GLY A 264 11.36 16.77 13.29
N GLY A 265 11.37 17.18 14.56
CA GLY A 265 12.00 16.42 15.64
C GLY A 265 11.24 15.13 15.93
N PHE A 266 11.95 14.02 16.14
CA PHE A 266 11.36 12.73 16.45
C PHE A 266 12.22 11.90 17.41
N ILE A 267 11.58 10.91 18.05
CA ILE A 267 12.23 9.98 18.97
C ILE A 267 11.67 8.55 18.84
N PHE A 268 12.56 7.57 18.84
CA PHE A 268 12.23 6.16 19.05
C PHE A 268 12.60 5.77 20.48
N ILE A 269 11.60 5.39 21.29
CA ILE A 269 11.76 5.03 22.70
C ILE A 269 11.72 3.51 22.82
N ASP A 270 12.81 2.90 23.29
CA ASP A 270 12.88 1.45 23.54
C ASP A 270 11.90 1.05 24.66
N GLY A 271 11.22 -0.07 24.50
CA GLY A 271 10.27 -0.60 25.47
C GLY A 271 10.85 -0.83 26.87
N LYS A 272 12.16 -1.08 26.98
CA LYS A 272 12.86 -1.16 28.29
C LYS A 272 12.91 0.20 29.00
N ILE A 273 13.07 1.27 28.22
CA ILE A 273 13.07 2.64 28.76
C ILE A 273 11.68 3.04 29.21
N VAL A 274 10.65 2.64 28.45
CA VAL A 274 9.25 2.95 28.76
C VAL A 274 8.85 2.54 30.17
N ASN A 275 9.38 1.46 30.70
CA ASN A 275 9.10 1.02 32.07
C ASN A 275 9.59 1.99 33.16
N ASN A 276 10.50 2.86 32.83
CA ASN A 276 11.10 3.83 33.75
C ASN A 276 10.55 5.24 33.55
N ILE A 277 9.62 5.44 32.57
CA ILE A 277 9.00 6.73 32.34
C ILE A 277 7.95 6.99 33.42
N GLY A 278 8.14 8.03 34.21
CA GLY A 278 7.21 8.40 35.28
C GLY A 278 5.92 9.04 34.74
N SER A 279 6.03 9.79 33.64
CA SER A 279 4.91 10.47 33.03
C SER A 279 5.14 10.70 31.54
N VAL A 280 4.06 10.70 30.74
CA VAL A 280 4.11 11.12 29.35
C VAL A 280 4.56 12.57 29.19
N HIS A 281 4.44 13.38 30.22
CA HIS A 281 4.91 14.78 30.24
C HIS A 281 6.43 14.94 30.17
N GLU A 282 7.21 13.89 30.40
CA GLU A 282 8.65 13.89 30.15
C GLU A 282 9.01 14.08 28.67
N TYR A 283 8.00 13.92 27.77
CA TYR A 283 8.10 14.03 26.32
C TYR A 283 7.19 15.10 25.74
N ASP A 284 6.90 16.18 26.49
CA ASP A 284 5.99 17.26 26.07
C ASP A 284 6.49 18.05 24.86
N GLU A 285 7.77 17.93 24.52
CA GLU A 285 8.33 18.46 23.28
C GLU A 285 7.82 17.78 22.01
N TYR A 286 7.30 16.52 22.11
CA TYR A 286 6.72 15.78 21.00
C TYR A 286 5.20 15.91 21.06
N THR A 287 4.64 16.66 20.11
CA THR A 287 3.19 16.94 20.03
C THR A 287 2.38 15.73 19.59
N GLU A 288 3.02 14.80 18.88
CA GLU A 288 2.46 13.54 18.44
C GLU A 288 3.23 12.39 19.09
N MET A 289 2.55 11.37 19.58
CA MET A 289 3.16 10.16 20.13
C MET A 289 2.22 8.97 20.07
N MET A 290 2.74 7.81 19.72
CA MET A 290 2.02 6.54 19.79
C MET A 290 2.93 5.40 20.26
N GLN A 291 2.35 4.46 20.99
CA GLN A 291 3.01 3.21 21.33
C GLN A 291 2.69 2.11 20.34
N ALA A 292 3.69 1.27 20.08
CA ALA A 292 3.59 0.09 19.24
C ALA A 292 4.70 -0.92 19.61
N GLY A 293 5.30 -1.60 18.64
CA GLY A 293 6.42 -2.52 18.88
C GLY A 293 6.28 -3.86 18.14
N PRO A 294 7.34 -4.64 18.12
CA PRO A 294 8.63 -4.39 18.75
C PRO A 294 9.49 -3.34 18.03
N LEU A 295 10.47 -2.79 18.73
CA LEU A 295 11.54 -2.03 18.11
C LEU A 295 12.32 -2.96 17.17
N LEU A 296 12.52 -2.53 15.93
CA LEU A 296 13.11 -3.36 14.87
C LEU A 296 14.60 -3.08 14.71
N VAL A 297 14.93 -1.81 14.59
CA VAL A 297 16.30 -1.32 14.30
C VAL A 297 16.61 -0.17 15.23
N LYS A 298 17.84 -0.11 15.71
CA LYS A 298 18.40 0.99 16.49
C LYS A 298 19.85 1.21 16.09
N ASP A 299 20.19 2.46 15.77
CA ASP A 299 21.55 2.86 15.36
C ASP A 299 22.11 1.98 14.20
N GLY A 300 21.26 1.63 13.23
CA GLY A 300 21.58 0.79 12.07
C GLY A 300 21.70 -0.71 12.36
N ALA A 301 21.50 -1.13 13.61
CA ALA A 301 21.58 -2.53 14.01
C ALA A 301 20.22 -3.14 14.35
N ALA A 302 20.06 -4.43 14.06
CA ALA A 302 18.86 -5.19 14.42
C ALA A 302 18.72 -5.29 15.95
N VAL A 303 17.55 -4.95 16.47
CA VAL A 303 17.26 -5.04 17.92
C VAL A 303 16.69 -6.41 18.23
N PRO A 304 17.33 -7.21 19.11
CA PRO A 304 16.74 -8.45 19.60
C PRO A 304 15.37 -8.17 20.27
N ASN A 305 14.38 -9.02 20.01
CA ASN A 305 13.09 -8.81 20.63
C ASN A 305 13.18 -9.05 22.15
N THR A 306 12.94 -8.00 22.90
CA THR A 306 12.86 -8.00 24.37
C THR A 306 11.49 -7.55 24.88
N GLU A 307 10.58 -7.26 23.96
CA GLU A 307 9.23 -6.83 24.25
C GLU A 307 8.31 -8.04 24.44
N ASP A 308 7.26 -7.86 25.23
CA ASP A 308 6.24 -8.90 25.46
C ASP A 308 5.31 -9.00 24.25
N VAL A 309 5.78 -9.66 23.20
CA VAL A 309 5.06 -9.88 21.94
C VAL A 309 4.77 -11.38 21.78
N ASP A 310 3.54 -11.71 21.43
CA ASP A 310 3.13 -13.09 21.14
C ASP A 310 4.11 -13.72 20.11
N PRO A 311 4.69 -14.90 20.42
CA PRO A 311 5.57 -15.61 19.50
C PRO A 311 4.94 -15.86 18.12
N ALA A 312 3.63 -16.01 18.02
CA ALA A 312 2.94 -16.14 16.74
C ALA A 312 3.01 -14.85 15.92
N VAL A 313 3.01 -13.68 16.56
CA VAL A 313 3.21 -12.39 15.88
C VAL A 313 4.65 -12.26 15.42
N LEU A 314 5.62 -12.73 16.21
CA LEU A 314 7.04 -12.61 15.87
C LEU A 314 7.44 -13.50 14.70
N ASN A 315 7.06 -14.79 14.78
CA ASN A 315 7.65 -15.86 13.98
C ASN A 315 6.82 -16.26 12.76
N ARG A 316 5.59 -15.76 12.63
CA ARG A 316 4.76 -16.00 11.44
C ARG A 316 4.78 -14.82 10.50
N ARG A 317 4.69 -15.09 9.21
CA ARG A 317 4.52 -14.07 8.19
C ARG A 317 3.12 -13.50 8.25
N HIS A 318 3.05 -12.19 8.36
CA HIS A 318 1.83 -11.38 8.40
C HIS A 318 2.01 -10.12 7.58
N PRO A 319 0.93 -9.45 7.17
CA PRO A 319 1.02 -8.04 6.79
C PRO A 319 1.66 -7.25 7.94
N ARG A 320 2.52 -6.29 7.59
CA ARG A 320 3.25 -5.48 8.56
C ARG A 320 3.07 -4.01 8.27
N THR A 321 3.13 -3.22 9.32
CA THR A 321 3.24 -1.77 9.24
C THR A 321 4.43 -1.34 10.09
N PHE A 322 5.18 -0.36 9.64
CA PHE A 322 6.34 0.14 10.38
C PHE A 322 6.54 1.65 10.16
N VAL A 323 7.23 2.27 11.10
CA VAL A 323 7.84 3.59 10.96
C VAL A 323 9.34 3.46 11.16
N GLY A 324 10.14 4.21 10.39
CA GLY A 324 11.59 4.23 10.55
C GLY A 324 12.23 5.48 9.99
N THR A 325 13.53 5.62 10.12
CA THR A 325 14.28 6.77 9.59
C THR A 325 15.61 6.34 9.00
N ASP A 326 16.06 7.05 7.96
CA ASP A 326 17.41 6.98 7.41
C ASP A 326 18.33 8.07 8.01
N GLY A 327 17.83 8.79 9.03
CA GLY A 327 18.50 9.93 9.67
C GLY A 327 18.13 11.28 9.07
N SER A 328 17.57 11.32 7.85
CA SER A 328 17.11 12.55 7.17
C SER A 328 15.62 12.57 6.90
N ARG A 329 15.04 11.43 6.62
CA ARG A 329 13.61 11.27 6.33
C ARG A 329 12.99 10.24 7.26
N VAL A 330 11.68 10.37 7.48
CA VAL A 330 10.88 9.34 8.15
C VAL A 330 10.14 8.53 7.10
N PHE A 331 10.21 7.21 7.24
CA PHE A 331 9.58 6.22 6.37
C PHE A 331 8.38 5.61 7.10
N TRP A 332 7.24 5.66 6.48
CA TRP A 332 6.00 5.04 6.92
C TRP A 332 5.64 3.93 5.95
N GLY A 333 5.77 2.69 6.35
CA GLY A 333 5.73 1.59 5.41
C GLY A 333 4.80 0.44 5.81
N VAL A 334 4.32 -0.27 4.78
CA VAL A 334 3.55 -1.49 4.90
C VAL A 334 4.16 -2.60 4.09
N VAL A 335 3.95 -3.83 4.53
CA VAL A 335 4.16 -5.05 3.79
C VAL A 335 2.82 -5.76 3.74
N ASP A 336 2.33 -6.07 2.55
CA ASP A 336 1.13 -6.89 2.39
C ASP A 336 1.40 -8.34 2.79
N GLY A 337 0.36 -9.14 3.00
CA GLY A 337 0.56 -10.53 3.38
C GLY A 337 -0.70 -11.36 3.40
N ARG A 338 -0.55 -12.65 3.69
CA ARG A 338 -1.63 -13.65 3.71
C ARG A 338 -2.21 -13.96 2.33
N ASP A 339 -1.51 -13.61 1.27
CA ASP A 339 -1.85 -13.94 -0.10
C ASP A 339 -0.63 -14.59 -0.78
N ASN A 340 -0.72 -15.90 -1.04
CA ASN A 340 0.36 -16.68 -1.64
C ASN A 340 0.62 -16.33 -3.12
N MET A 341 -0.20 -15.49 -3.72
CA MET A 341 -0.07 -15.07 -5.10
C MET A 341 0.43 -13.62 -5.22
N HIS A 342 0.18 -12.79 -4.19
CA HIS A 342 0.56 -11.39 -4.17
C HIS A 342 1.69 -11.10 -3.19
N SER A 343 1.49 -11.45 -1.91
CA SER A 343 2.45 -11.23 -0.83
C SER A 343 2.15 -12.15 0.35
N VAL A 344 3.13 -12.96 0.72
CA VAL A 344 3.00 -13.82 1.92
C VAL A 344 3.16 -13.05 3.23
N GLY A 345 3.70 -11.84 3.18
CA GLY A 345 4.05 -11.04 4.35
C GLY A 345 5.45 -11.34 4.89
N MET A 346 5.74 -10.79 6.05
CA MET A 346 7.03 -10.92 6.72
C MET A 346 6.88 -11.36 8.19
N THR A 347 7.85 -12.15 8.69
CA THR A 347 8.14 -12.28 10.11
C THR A 347 8.72 -10.95 10.62
N ILE A 348 8.84 -10.79 11.93
CA ILE A 348 9.51 -9.60 12.49
C ILE A 348 11.00 -9.57 12.12
N GLU A 349 11.66 -10.73 12.05
CA GLU A 349 13.06 -10.78 11.63
C GLU A 349 13.27 -10.39 10.16
N GLU A 350 12.41 -10.89 9.27
CA GLU A 350 12.43 -10.49 7.85
C GLU A 350 12.16 -8.98 7.68
N LEU A 351 11.26 -8.41 8.51
CA LEU A 351 10.99 -6.96 8.50
C LEU A 351 12.21 -6.15 8.97
N ARG A 352 12.96 -6.62 9.97
CA ARG A 352 14.24 -5.99 10.39
C ARG A 352 15.24 -5.93 9.25
N VAL A 353 15.45 -7.07 8.59
CA VAL A 353 16.34 -7.16 7.44
C VAL A 353 15.88 -6.23 6.31
N PHE A 354 14.58 -6.17 6.05
CA PHE A 354 14.00 -5.25 5.06
C PHE A 354 14.26 -3.78 5.42
N CYS A 355 14.06 -3.38 6.67
CA CYS A 355 14.34 -2.03 7.14
C CYS A 355 15.81 -1.67 6.97
N ILE A 356 16.74 -2.55 7.37
CA ILE A 356 18.18 -2.29 7.32
C ILE A 356 18.71 -2.36 5.88
N LYS A 357 18.49 -3.49 5.19
CA LYS A 357 19.12 -3.74 3.88
C LYS A 357 18.28 -3.19 2.72
N GLY A 358 16.96 -3.20 2.81
CA GLY A 358 16.07 -2.75 1.76
C GLY A 358 15.87 -1.24 1.72
N LEU A 359 15.78 -0.60 2.88
CA LEU A 359 15.50 0.83 3.02
C LEU A 359 16.64 1.64 3.66
N ALA A 360 17.73 0.97 4.11
CA ALA A 360 18.87 1.58 4.81
C ALA A 360 18.47 2.40 6.05
N LEU A 361 17.45 1.95 6.81
CA LEU A 361 16.99 2.63 7.99
C LEU A 361 17.96 2.46 9.16
N THR A 362 18.18 3.54 9.89
CA THR A 362 19.00 3.56 11.12
C THR A 362 18.16 3.24 12.35
N ASP A 363 16.90 3.61 12.37
CA ASP A 363 15.96 3.28 13.43
C ASP A 363 14.62 2.86 12.82
N ALA A 364 13.95 1.87 13.43
CA ALA A 364 12.63 1.44 12.96
C ALA A 364 11.82 0.76 14.06
N LEU A 365 10.51 0.98 14.04
CA LEU A 365 9.51 0.44 14.96
C LEU A 365 8.39 -0.23 14.19
N ASN A 366 7.98 -1.44 14.59
CA ASN A 366 6.78 -2.09 14.06
C ASN A 366 5.51 -1.44 14.66
N LEU A 367 4.52 -1.24 13.82
CA LEU A 367 3.19 -0.72 14.18
C LEU A 367 2.15 -1.85 14.16
N ASP A 368 0.83 -1.51 14.23
CA ASP A 368 -0.22 -2.53 14.11
C ASP A 368 -0.25 -3.10 12.69
N GLY A 369 -0.16 -4.41 12.64
CA GLY A 369 -0.06 -5.17 11.40
C GLY A 369 -1.34 -5.94 11.07
N GLY A 370 -1.18 -7.01 10.29
CA GLY A 370 -2.28 -7.88 9.89
C GLY A 370 -3.31 -7.15 9.06
N GLY A 371 -4.59 -7.30 9.39
CA GLY A 371 -5.67 -6.64 8.67
C GLY A 371 -5.72 -5.13 8.81
N SER A 372 -4.96 -4.54 9.74
CA SER A 372 -4.87 -3.09 9.90
C SER A 372 -3.88 -2.44 8.94
N SER A 373 -2.92 -3.21 8.38
CA SER A 373 -1.91 -2.68 7.47
C SER A 373 -2.56 -2.02 6.27
N SER A 374 -2.41 -0.72 6.16
CA SER A 374 -2.92 0.08 5.05
C SER A 374 -2.06 1.31 4.84
N ILE A 375 -1.79 1.64 3.58
CA ILE A 375 -1.08 2.83 3.13
C ILE A 375 -1.86 3.52 2.02
N TRP A 376 -2.08 4.82 2.19
CA TRP A 376 -2.84 5.65 1.28
C TRP A 376 -1.97 6.82 0.78
N TRP A 377 -2.04 7.15 -0.49
CA TRP A 377 -1.32 8.27 -1.09
C TRP A 377 -2.09 8.84 -2.27
N ARG A 378 -2.24 10.17 -2.30
CA ARG A 378 -2.88 10.90 -3.40
C ARG A 378 -4.25 10.36 -3.83
N GLY A 379 -5.10 10.01 -2.88
CA GLY A 379 -6.46 9.54 -3.17
C GLY A 379 -6.60 8.03 -3.36
N MET A 380 -5.52 7.25 -3.21
CA MET A 380 -5.53 5.82 -3.47
C MET A 380 -4.88 5.02 -2.34
N THR A 381 -5.43 3.83 -2.07
CA THR A 381 -4.81 2.82 -1.20
C THR A 381 -3.91 1.92 -2.03
N PHE A 382 -2.67 1.74 -1.58
CA PHE A 382 -1.64 0.94 -2.25
C PHE A 382 -1.45 -0.46 -1.67
N SER A 383 -1.89 -0.68 -0.43
CA SER A 383 -1.91 -2.00 0.21
C SER A 383 -3.16 -2.79 -0.15
N GLN A 384 -3.05 -4.13 -0.15
CA GLN A 384 -4.21 -5.01 -0.28
C GLN A 384 -4.79 -5.38 1.09
N PRO A 385 -6.12 -5.28 1.29
CA PRO A 385 -6.77 -5.80 2.49
C PRO A 385 -6.51 -7.30 2.66
N SER A 386 -6.16 -7.72 3.87
CA SER A 386 -5.72 -9.11 4.14
C SER A 386 -6.74 -9.95 4.93
N ASN A 387 -7.99 -9.53 5.02
CA ASN A 387 -9.00 -10.17 5.87
C ASN A 387 -10.01 -11.04 5.10
N ASN A 388 -9.63 -11.61 3.96
CA ASN A 388 -10.53 -12.31 3.03
C ASN A 388 -11.72 -11.42 2.59
N SER A 389 -11.51 -10.12 2.54
CA SER A 389 -12.46 -9.14 2.03
C SER A 389 -11.69 -8.05 1.29
N ASP A 390 -12.26 -7.54 0.23
CA ASP A 390 -11.69 -6.41 -0.54
C ASP A 390 -11.83 -5.06 0.20
N VAL A 391 -12.18 -5.10 1.49
CA VAL A 391 -12.47 -3.92 2.29
C VAL A 391 -11.39 -3.75 3.36
N GLU A 392 -10.84 -2.53 3.45
CA GLU A 392 -9.93 -2.15 4.53
C GLU A 392 -10.57 -2.37 5.91
N ARG A 393 -9.78 -2.88 6.85
CA ARG A 393 -10.22 -2.98 8.25
C ARG A 393 -10.45 -1.58 8.82
N PRO A 394 -11.61 -1.29 9.42
CA PRO A 394 -11.81 -0.04 10.14
C PRO A 394 -10.89 0.07 11.36
N ILE A 395 -10.11 1.15 11.41
CA ILE A 395 -9.14 1.48 12.46
C ILE A 395 -9.60 2.71 13.27
N PRO A 396 -9.19 2.85 14.55
CA PRO A 396 -9.58 3.99 15.36
C PRO A 396 -8.76 5.25 15.07
N TYR A 397 -7.53 5.11 14.57
CA TYR A 397 -6.67 6.24 14.25
C TYR A 397 -5.62 5.88 13.20
N ALA A 398 -5.14 6.90 12.52
CA ALA A 398 -4.14 6.85 11.46
C ALA A 398 -3.10 7.96 11.67
N VAL A 399 -1.96 7.85 11.01
CA VAL A 399 -1.05 8.97 10.80
C VAL A 399 -1.29 9.50 9.39
N LEU A 400 -1.60 10.79 9.29
CA LEU A 400 -1.80 11.50 8.03
C LEU A 400 -0.65 12.46 7.77
N MET A 401 -0.27 12.58 6.52
CA MET A 401 0.72 13.51 5.99
C MET A 401 -0.01 14.59 5.22
N PHE A 402 0.36 15.85 5.43
CA PHE A 402 -0.37 17.00 4.91
C PHE A 402 0.49 17.86 3.99
N GLU A 403 -0.15 18.58 3.09
CA GLU A 403 0.47 19.70 2.39
C GLU A 403 0.93 20.76 3.39
N PRO A 404 1.99 21.52 3.07
CA PRO A 404 2.44 22.61 3.94
C PRO A 404 1.29 23.58 4.27
N GLY A 405 1.07 23.84 5.55
CA GLY A 405 -0.01 24.71 6.03
C GLY A 405 -1.37 24.06 6.20
N ALA A 406 -1.53 22.79 5.84
CA ALA A 406 -2.71 21.99 6.15
C ALA A 406 -2.48 21.14 7.41
N GLY A 407 -3.56 20.59 7.97
CA GLY A 407 -3.51 19.74 9.16
C GLY A 407 -4.86 19.11 9.48
N VAL A 408 -4.87 18.25 10.51
CA VAL A 408 -6.09 17.59 10.99
C VAL A 408 -7.12 18.63 11.45
N ARG A 409 -8.38 18.44 11.09
CA ARG A 409 -9.48 19.26 11.61
C ARG A 409 -9.49 19.21 13.15
N GLN A 410 -9.59 20.38 13.77
CA GLN A 410 -9.73 20.51 15.23
C GLN A 410 -11.15 20.23 15.69
#